data_84d6dadf55ee8991b3ff0840f96eaecf
#
_entry.id   84d6dadf55ee8991b3ff0840f96eaecf
#
_cell.length_a   1.000
_cell.length_b   1.000
_cell.length_c   1.000
_cell.angle_alpha   90.00
_cell.angle_beta   90.00
_cell.angle_gamma   90.00
#
_symmetry.space_group_name_H-M   'P 1'
#
loop_
_entity.id
_entity.type
_entity.pdbx_description
1 polymer ?
#
loop_
_entity_poly.entity_id
_entity_poly.type
_entity_poly.pdbx_seq_one_letter_code
_entity_poly.pdbx_strand_id
1 'polypeptide(L)'
;FKTRPEYENINYFRNSTLDDYEIDDFSLDYLKKINLINLKKLKNNEYLKWKNFAKNNNLKPVFKEFDHNLIPWCFPAYVKDNKEAIKWFNWGWKNNVNVFSWPTLPNEVVLNNKIALDRWKRMICFYLKKY
;
A
#
# COMPACT_ATOMS: atom_id res chain seq x y z
N PHE A 1 -12.09 12.66 -10.30
CA PHE A 1 -11.49 11.39 -10.76
C PHE A 1 -10.02 11.39 -10.37
N LYS A 2 -9.63 10.59 -9.36
CA LYS A 2 -8.22 10.36 -9.12
C LYS A 2 -7.71 9.40 -10.19
N THR A 3 -7.14 9.92 -11.24
CA THR A 3 -6.29 9.14 -12.15
C THR A 3 -5.13 8.58 -11.33
N ARG A 4 -4.65 7.41 -11.74
CA ARG A 4 -3.41 6.86 -11.19
C ARG A 4 -2.32 7.93 -11.32
N PRO A 5 -1.55 8.25 -10.25
CA PRO A 5 -0.48 9.23 -10.36
C PRO A 5 0.46 8.82 -11.51
N GLU A 6 0.87 9.77 -12.31
CA GLU A 6 1.94 9.57 -13.27
C GLU A 6 3.22 9.19 -12.52
N TYR A 7 4.07 8.47 -13.20
CA TYR A 7 5.34 8.07 -12.63
C TYR A 7 6.20 9.31 -12.33
N GLU A 8 6.51 9.52 -11.06
CA GLU A 8 7.42 10.58 -10.63
C GLU A 8 8.85 10.03 -10.49
N ASN A 9 9.81 10.83 -10.96
CA ASN A 9 11.22 10.46 -10.89
C ASN A 9 11.71 10.50 -9.43
N ILE A 10 12.01 9.32 -8.87
CA ILE A 10 12.51 9.16 -7.49
C ILE A 10 13.84 9.87 -7.24
N ASN A 11 14.62 10.20 -8.28
CA ASN A 11 15.91 10.87 -8.12
C ASN A 11 15.81 12.21 -7.40
N TYR A 12 14.64 12.85 -7.42
CA TYR A 12 14.40 14.06 -6.64
C TYR A 12 14.63 13.85 -5.13
N PHE A 13 14.20 12.70 -4.60
CA PHE A 13 14.37 12.39 -3.18
C PHE A 13 15.75 11.84 -2.83
N ARG A 14 16.49 11.30 -3.80
CA ARG A 14 17.83 10.74 -3.58
C ARG A 14 18.93 11.81 -3.55
N ASN A 15 18.69 12.97 -4.14
CA ASN A 15 19.63 14.09 -4.18
C ASN A 15 19.46 15.08 -3.02
N SER A 16 18.44 14.90 -2.16
CA SER A 16 18.37 15.65 -0.92
C SER A 16 19.45 15.12 0.01
N THR A 17 20.34 15.99 0.46
CA THR A 17 21.20 15.71 1.61
C THR A 17 20.28 15.35 2.77
N LEU A 18 20.40 14.11 3.26
CA LEU A 18 19.79 13.75 4.54
C LEU A 18 20.59 14.48 5.60
N ASP A 19 20.14 15.67 5.95
CA ASP A 19 20.56 16.29 7.18
C ASP A 19 20.09 15.38 8.32
N ASP A 20 20.89 15.25 9.38
CA ASP A 20 20.53 14.52 10.59
C ASP A 20 19.37 15.24 11.29
N TYR A 21 18.14 14.94 10.84
CA TYR A 21 16.93 15.44 11.50
C TYR A 21 16.65 14.57 12.72
N GLU A 22 16.70 15.17 13.87
CA GLU A 22 16.17 14.56 15.09
C GLU A 22 14.64 14.46 14.98
N ILE A 23 14.08 13.39 15.54
CA ILE A 23 12.64 13.26 15.66
C ILE A 23 12.11 14.35 16.59
N ASP A 24 11.09 15.09 16.19
CA ASP A 24 10.47 16.11 17.01
C ASP A 24 9.79 15.51 18.27
N ASP A 25 9.71 16.30 19.33
CA ASP A 25 9.18 15.86 20.62
C ASP A 25 7.74 15.36 20.53
N PHE A 26 6.91 15.97 19.68
CA PHE A 26 5.52 15.54 19.47
C PHE A 26 5.46 14.14 18.87
N SER A 27 6.24 13.87 17.84
CA SER A 27 6.33 12.55 17.22
C SER A 27 6.89 11.51 18.17
N LEU A 28 7.91 11.88 18.95
CA LEU A 28 8.51 11.01 19.97
C LEU A 28 7.50 10.64 21.06
N ASP A 29 6.75 11.62 21.58
CA ASP A 29 5.72 11.40 22.58
C ASP A 29 4.55 10.58 22.05
N TYR A 30 4.18 10.77 20.80
CA TYR A 30 3.18 9.95 20.12
C TYR A 30 3.64 8.49 20.03
N LEU A 31 4.88 8.25 19.61
CA LEU A 31 5.44 6.89 19.52
C LEU A 31 5.48 6.19 20.88
N LYS A 32 5.84 6.89 21.96
CA LYS A 32 5.83 6.33 23.32
C LYS A 32 4.44 5.89 23.80
N LYS A 33 3.39 6.52 23.29
CA LYS A 33 1.97 6.22 23.64
C LYS A 33 1.38 5.08 22.83
N ILE A 34 2.01 4.67 21.72
CA ILE A 34 1.50 3.60 20.87
C ILE A 34 1.65 2.25 21.57
N ASN A 35 0.53 1.57 21.78
CA ASN A 35 0.53 0.17 22.18
C ASN A 35 0.73 -0.71 20.94
N LEU A 36 1.99 -1.08 20.65
CA LEU A 36 2.35 -1.87 19.48
C LEU A 36 1.68 -3.24 19.43
N ILE A 37 1.44 -3.89 20.59
CA ILE A 37 0.77 -5.19 20.66
C ILE A 37 -0.67 -5.05 20.19
N ASN A 38 -1.35 -4.04 20.68
CA ASN A 38 -2.74 -3.77 20.31
C ASN A 38 -2.85 -3.35 18.83
N LEU A 39 -1.97 -2.46 18.39
CA LEU A 39 -1.90 -2.04 16.98
C LEU A 39 -1.68 -3.24 16.05
N LYS A 40 -0.75 -4.12 16.38
CA LYS A 40 -0.47 -5.35 15.63
C LYS A 40 -1.72 -6.22 15.51
N LYS A 41 -2.40 -6.48 16.63
CA LYS A 41 -3.62 -7.30 16.65
C LYS A 41 -4.72 -6.70 15.76
N LEU A 42 -4.94 -5.40 15.86
CA LEU A 42 -5.95 -4.69 15.06
C LEU A 42 -5.62 -4.73 13.56
N LYS A 43 -4.37 -4.44 13.19
CA LYS A 43 -3.92 -4.46 11.79
C LYS A 43 -3.96 -5.86 11.18
N ASN A 44 -3.60 -6.88 11.94
CA ASN A 44 -3.68 -8.27 11.49
C ASN A 44 -5.13 -8.70 11.25
N ASN A 45 -6.04 -8.33 12.14
CA ASN A 45 -7.47 -8.62 11.96
C ASN A 45 -8.05 -7.93 10.71
N GLU A 46 -7.69 -6.67 10.47
CA GLU A 46 -8.10 -5.95 9.26
C GLU A 46 -7.53 -6.60 8.00
N TYR A 47 -6.25 -6.99 8.02
CA TYR A 47 -5.63 -7.70 6.91
C TYR A 47 -6.38 -9.01 6.56
N LEU A 48 -6.75 -9.79 7.56
CA LEU A 48 -7.50 -11.04 7.37
C LEU A 48 -8.90 -10.79 6.80
N LYS A 49 -9.60 -9.71 7.20
CA LYS A 49 -10.87 -9.32 6.60
C LYS A 49 -10.71 -9.04 5.10
N TRP A 50 -9.68 -8.27 4.71
CA TRP A 50 -9.39 -8.00 3.30
C TRP A 50 -8.96 -9.25 2.54
N LYS A 51 -8.23 -10.17 3.16
CA LYS A 51 -7.89 -11.47 2.56
C LYS A 51 -9.14 -12.27 2.23
N ASN A 52 -10.12 -12.33 3.13
CA ASN A 52 -11.40 -12.99 2.90
C ASN A 52 -12.24 -12.28 1.83
N PHE A 53 -12.28 -10.95 1.86
CA PHE A 53 -12.93 -10.14 0.83
C PHE A 53 -12.32 -10.40 -0.55
N ALA A 54 -11.01 -10.44 -0.65
CA ALA A 54 -10.30 -10.71 -1.89
C ALA A 54 -10.67 -12.08 -2.49
N LYS A 55 -10.77 -13.11 -1.66
CA LYS A 55 -11.20 -14.45 -2.07
C LYS A 55 -12.59 -14.43 -2.72
N ASN A 56 -13.53 -13.66 -2.17
CA ASN A 56 -14.91 -13.58 -2.65
C ASN A 56 -15.07 -12.67 -3.89
N ASN A 57 -14.05 -11.88 -4.22
CA ASN A 57 -14.09 -10.88 -5.30
C ASN A 57 -13.04 -11.12 -6.39
N ASN A 58 -12.51 -12.34 -6.50
CA ASN A 58 -11.53 -12.73 -7.51
C ASN A 58 -10.24 -11.88 -7.52
N LEU A 59 -9.90 -11.28 -6.38
CA LEU A 59 -8.63 -10.58 -6.21
C LEU A 59 -7.55 -11.58 -5.77
N LYS A 60 -6.37 -11.47 -6.35
CA LYS A 60 -5.25 -12.34 -6.03
C LYS A 60 -4.33 -11.66 -5.02
N PRO A 61 -4.26 -12.08 -3.75
CA PRO A 61 -3.32 -11.51 -2.78
C PRO A 61 -1.89 -11.55 -3.30
N VAL A 62 -1.12 -10.48 -3.08
CA VAL A 62 0.31 -10.45 -3.44
C VAL A 62 1.08 -11.46 -2.59
N PHE A 63 0.76 -11.54 -1.30
CA PHE A 63 1.35 -12.51 -0.38
C PHE A 63 0.40 -13.68 -0.16
N LYS A 64 0.84 -14.89 -0.51
CA LYS A 64 0.06 -16.12 -0.30
C LYS A 64 -0.11 -16.42 1.19
N GLU A 65 0.97 -16.27 1.93
CA GLU A 65 1.03 -16.45 3.37
C GLU A 65 1.17 -15.08 4.04
N PHE A 66 0.60 -14.96 5.21
CA PHE A 66 0.65 -13.74 6.00
C PHE A 66 1.37 -14.02 7.31
N ASP A 67 2.48 -13.32 7.53
CA ASP A 67 3.20 -13.38 8.79
C ASP A 67 2.52 -12.49 9.84
N HIS A 68 1.93 -13.14 10.84
CA HIS A 68 1.26 -12.47 11.97
C HIS A 68 2.21 -11.68 12.88
N ASN A 69 3.53 -11.83 12.68
CA ASN A 69 4.52 -11.01 13.40
C ASN A 69 4.69 -9.61 12.83
N LEU A 70 4.18 -9.36 11.64
CA LEU A 70 4.22 -8.05 11.00
C LEU A 70 3.06 -7.16 11.44
N ILE A 71 3.26 -5.86 11.29
CA ILE A 71 2.20 -4.83 11.38
C ILE A 71 1.95 -4.33 9.96
N PRO A 72 0.96 -4.88 9.23
CA PRO A 72 0.75 -4.50 7.85
C PRO A 72 0.18 -3.08 7.74
N TRP A 73 0.65 -2.33 6.76
CA TRP A 73 0.14 -1.02 6.43
C TRP A 73 -1.09 -1.07 5.52
N CYS A 74 -1.06 -1.99 4.55
CA CYS A 74 -2.15 -2.21 3.59
C CYS A 74 -2.29 -3.68 3.26
N PHE A 75 -3.38 -4.03 2.57
CA PHE A 75 -3.58 -5.33 1.96
C PHE A 75 -3.35 -5.18 0.45
N PRO A 76 -2.24 -5.68 -0.11
CA PRO A 76 -1.97 -5.61 -1.54
C PRO A 76 -2.55 -6.82 -2.27
N ALA A 77 -3.17 -6.57 -3.43
CA ALA A 77 -3.71 -7.60 -4.30
C ALA A 77 -3.49 -7.27 -5.78
N TYR A 78 -3.41 -8.31 -6.60
CA TYR A 78 -3.40 -8.17 -8.05
C TYR A 78 -4.80 -8.28 -8.62
N VAL A 79 -5.07 -7.44 -9.60
CA VAL A 79 -6.22 -7.52 -10.49
C VAL A 79 -5.80 -8.03 -11.87
N LYS A 80 -6.78 -8.34 -12.73
CA LYS A 80 -6.53 -8.87 -14.07
C LYS A 80 -5.74 -7.90 -14.95
N ASP A 81 -6.16 -6.64 -14.97
CA ASP A 81 -5.59 -5.60 -15.82
C ASP A 81 -5.78 -4.19 -15.21
N ASN A 82 -5.23 -3.19 -15.88
CA ASN A 82 -5.32 -1.79 -15.43
C ASN A 82 -6.79 -1.26 -15.45
N LYS A 83 -7.65 -1.76 -16.34
CA LYS A 83 -9.06 -1.35 -16.40
C LYS A 83 -9.79 -1.81 -15.14
N GLU A 84 -9.49 -3.01 -14.69
CA GLU A 84 -10.02 -3.54 -13.43
C GLU A 84 -9.48 -2.78 -12.23
N ALA A 85 -8.22 -2.39 -12.22
CA ALA A 85 -7.65 -1.53 -11.16
C ALA A 85 -8.44 -0.21 -11.04
N ILE A 86 -8.75 0.44 -12.15
CA ILE A 86 -9.55 1.67 -12.17
C ILE A 86 -10.96 1.44 -11.60
N LYS A 87 -11.58 0.30 -11.91
CA LYS A 87 -12.90 -0.07 -11.34
C LYS A 87 -12.82 -0.17 -9.82
N TRP A 88 -11.74 -0.77 -9.29
CA TRP A 88 -11.53 -0.89 -7.85
C TRP A 88 -11.25 0.46 -7.17
N PHE A 89 -10.53 1.38 -7.81
CA PHE A 89 -10.36 2.74 -7.29
C PHE A 89 -11.71 3.47 -7.19
N ASN A 90 -12.53 3.38 -8.24
CA ASN A 90 -13.87 3.98 -8.26
C ASN A 90 -14.81 3.33 -7.24
N TRP A 91 -14.74 2.01 -7.08
CA TRP A 91 -15.49 1.30 -6.05
C TRP A 91 -15.08 1.75 -4.65
N GLY A 92 -13.80 1.84 -4.40
CA GLY A 92 -13.27 2.33 -3.12
C GLY A 92 -13.77 3.72 -2.79
N TRP A 93 -13.71 4.63 -3.77
CA TRP A 93 -14.24 5.98 -3.61
C TRP A 93 -15.73 5.99 -3.24
N LYS A 94 -16.55 5.23 -3.96
CA LYS A 94 -18.00 5.13 -3.72
C LYS A 94 -18.36 4.51 -2.36
N ASN A 95 -17.54 3.62 -1.86
CA ASN A 95 -17.77 2.89 -0.61
C ASN A 95 -16.98 3.44 0.58
N ASN A 96 -16.34 4.60 0.43
CA ASN A 96 -15.50 5.22 1.46
C ASN A 96 -14.37 4.29 1.93
N VAL A 97 -13.82 3.51 1.01
CA VAL A 97 -12.66 2.63 1.22
C VAL A 97 -11.47 3.22 0.48
N ASN A 98 -10.36 3.44 1.18
CA ASN A 98 -9.14 3.94 0.54
C ASN A 98 -8.46 2.80 -0.22
N VAL A 99 -8.70 2.75 -1.53
CA VAL A 99 -8.00 1.87 -2.48
C VAL A 99 -7.01 2.71 -3.26
N PHE A 100 -5.74 2.29 -3.29
CA PHE A 100 -4.67 3.04 -3.93
C PHE A 100 -3.70 2.12 -4.66
N SER A 101 -2.87 2.68 -5.53
CA SER A 101 -1.75 1.97 -6.14
C SER A 101 -0.45 2.31 -5.43
N TRP A 102 0.56 1.45 -5.52
CA TRP A 102 1.90 1.81 -5.09
C TRP A 102 2.39 3.00 -5.92
N PRO A 103 2.89 4.08 -5.30
CA PRO A 103 3.06 5.35 -6.00
C PRO A 103 4.09 5.30 -7.13
N THR A 104 5.24 4.69 -6.92
CA THR A 104 6.35 4.75 -7.90
C THR A 104 7.14 3.44 -7.99
N LEU A 105 7.82 3.25 -9.12
CA LEU A 105 8.89 2.30 -9.30
C LEU A 105 10.20 3.05 -9.62
N PRO A 106 11.37 2.51 -9.27
CA PRO A 106 12.65 3.04 -9.74
C PRO A 106 12.71 3.10 -11.27
N ASN A 107 13.36 4.13 -11.81
CA ASN A 107 13.50 4.29 -13.27
C ASN A 107 14.10 3.07 -13.94
N GLU A 108 15.11 2.48 -13.32
CA GLU A 108 15.81 1.30 -13.83
C GLU A 108 14.85 0.11 -13.97
N VAL A 109 13.88 -0.02 -13.06
CA VAL A 109 12.85 -1.07 -13.11
C VAL A 109 11.85 -0.78 -14.22
N VAL A 110 11.42 0.48 -14.37
CA VAL A 110 10.47 0.88 -15.42
C VAL A 110 11.05 0.63 -16.80
N LEU A 111 12.33 0.94 -17.01
CA LEU A 111 12.99 0.82 -18.30
C LEU A 111 13.39 -0.62 -18.64
N ASN A 112 13.82 -1.39 -17.66
CA ASN A 112 14.51 -2.66 -17.90
C ASN A 112 13.71 -3.89 -17.44
N ASN A 113 12.60 -3.74 -16.72
CA ASN A 113 11.84 -4.87 -16.18
C ASN A 113 10.35 -4.79 -16.50
N LYS A 114 9.97 -5.25 -17.69
CA LYS A 114 8.59 -5.27 -18.17
C LYS A 114 7.65 -6.08 -17.24
N ILE A 115 8.14 -7.15 -16.62
CA ILE A 115 7.36 -7.99 -15.72
C ILE A 115 7.02 -7.23 -14.43
N ALA A 116 8.00 -6.55 -13.84
CA ALA A 116 7.76 -5.72 -12.65
C ALA A 116 6.82 -4.56 -12.95
N LEU A 117 6.97 -3.92 -14.11
CA LEU A 117 6.08 -2.85 -14.55
C LEU A 117 4.64 -3.34 -14.74
N ASP A 118 4.43 -4.51 -15.36
CA ASP A 118 3.11 -5.09 -15.52
C ASP A 118 2.47 -5.45 -14.16
N ARG A 119 3.22 -6.07 -13.27
CA ARG A 119 2.76 -6.36 -11.91
C ARG A 119 2.36 -5.09 -11.16
N TRP A 120 3.19 -4.04 -11.25
CA TRP A 120 2.89 -2.76 -10.61
C TRP A 120 1.59 -2.14 -11.16
N LYS A 121 1.37 -2.17 -12.48
CA LYS A 121 0.13 -1.67 -13.12
C LYS A 121 -1.12 -2.39 -12.65
N ARG A 122 -1.00 -3.65 -12.25
CA ARG A 122 -2.12 -4.49 -11.81
C ARG A 122 -2.25 -4.60 -10.29
N MET A 123 -1.34 -3.98 -9.54
CA MET A 123 -1.38 -4.02 -8.08
C MET A 123 -2.27 -2.90 -7.54
N ILE A 124 -3.20 -3.27 -6.67
CA ILE A 124 -4.02 -2.36 -5.87
C ILE A 124 -3.79 -2.66 -4.40
N CYS A 125 -3.89 -1.63 -3.57
CA CYS A 125 -3.71 -1.73 -2.13
C CYS A 125 -4.96 -1.23 -1.42
N PHE A 126 -5.47 -2.01 -0.48
CA PHE A 126 -6.54 -1.60 0.43
C PHE A 126 -5.91 -1.10 1.72
N TYR A 127 -6.16 0.16 2.05
CA TYR A 127 -5.62 0.74 3.27
C TYR A 127 -6.28 0.12 4.51
N LEU A 128 -5.47 -0.27 5.48
CA LEU A 128 -5.99 -0.75 6.76
C LEU A 128 -6.31 0.46 7.64
N LYS A 129 -7.53 0.50 8.20
CA LYS A 129 -8.04 1.64 8.97
C LYS A 129 -7.02 2.15 10.00
N LYS A 130 -6.98 3.48 10.16
CA LYS A 130 -6.31 4.10 11.31
C LYS A 130 -7.14 3.80 12.57
N TYR A 131 -6.45 3.54 13.64
CA TYR A 131 -7.03 3.35 14.97
C TYR A 131 -6.53 4.46 15.89
#